data_0e26e096075142494e65d419fd8c8234
#
_entry.id   0e26e096075142494e65d419fd8c8234
#
_cell.length_a   1.000
_cell.length_b   1.000
_cell.length_c   1.000
_cell.angle_alpha   90.00
_cell.angle_beta   90.00
_cell.angle_gamma   90.00
#
_symmetry.space_group_name_H-M   'P 1'
#
loop_
_entity.id
_entity.type
_entity.pdbx_description
1 polymer ?
#
loop_
_entity_poly.entity_id
_entity_poly.type
_entity_poly.pdbx_seq_one_letter_code
_entity_poly.pdbx_strand_id
1 'polypeptide(L)'
;MLEVIIAEYGLVAVFLGTFLEGEIVVIAGGLLARLEFLSLTWVLITAFVATFAGDQFFFYLGRKKGATFLEKRHRRHWRARVEKIHNLIHNHQNKILFGYRFLYGLRIPTLFAIGASELPTKKFVLLNLINSAGWSVIFVLGGYFFGEFFALLVDNIKNYEKEVFIG
;
A
#
# COMPACT_ATOMS: atom_id res chain seq x y z
N MET A 1 -28.16 -3.65 -7.13
CA MET A 1 -27.73 -2.23 -6.99
C MET A 1 -26.31 -2.13 -6.43
N LEU A 2 -25.99 -2.77 -5.30
CA LEU A 2 -24.64 -2.74 -4.71
C LEU A 2 -23.57 -3.36 -5.63
N GLU A 3 -23.89 -4.49 -6.28
CA GLU A 3 -22.98 -5.17 -7.22
C GLU A 3 -22.59 -4.29 -8.42
N VAL A 4 -23.55 -3.56 -8.96
CA VAL A 4 -23.30 -2.63 -10.09
C VAL A 4 -22.37 -1.49 -9.65
N ILE A 5 -22.57 -0.94 -8.45
CA ILE A 5 -21.71 0.12 -7.90
C ILE A 5 -20.29 -0.40 -7.66
N ILE A 6 -20.15 -1.62 -7.12
CA ILE A 6 -18.83 -2.22 -6.90
C ILE A 6 -18.14 -2.52 -8.24
N ALA A 7 -18.85 -3.03 -9.23
CA ALA A 7 -18.28 -3.30 -10.55
C ALA A 7 -17.83 -2.02 -11.27
N GLU A 8 -18.56 -0.93 -11.12
CA GLU A 8 -18.32 0.34 -11.81
C GLU A 8 -17.27 1.20 -11.08
N TYR A 9 -17.36 1.30 -9.75
CA TYR A 9 -16.52 2.20 -8.95
C TYR A 9 -15.47 1.49 -8.10
N GLY A 10 -15.51 0.17 -7.98
CA GLY A 10 -14.63 -0.60 -7.10
C GLY A 10 -13.16 -0.42 -7.44
N LEU A 11 -12.78 -0.45 -8.71
CA LEU A 11 -11.40 -0.22 -9.14
C LEU A 11 -10.93 1.22 -8.87
N VAL A 12 -11.82 2.21 -8.98
CA VAL A 12 -11.52 3.60 -8.64
C VAL A 12 -11.30 3.74 -7.14
N ALA A 13 -12.12 3.09 -6.33
CA ALA A 13 -11.97 3.06 -4.89
C ALA A 13 -10.65 2.36 -4.47
N VAL A 14 -10.31 1.24 -5.12
CA VAL A 14 -9.03 0.55 -4.92
C VAL A 14 -7.86 1.48 -5.30
N PHE A 15 -7.96 2.20 -6.42
CA PHE A 15 -6.92 3.14 -6.83
C PHE A 15 -6.72 4.25 -5.81
N LEU A 16 -7.78 4.99 -5.47
CA LEU A 16 -7.71 6.13 -4.56
C LEU A 16 -7.27 5.72 -3.15
N GLY A 17 -7.84 4.63 -2.63
CA GLY A 17 -7.47 4.12 -1.33
C GLY A 17 -6.02 3.64 -1.28
N THR A 18 -5.56 2.92 -2.31
CA THR A 18 -4.17 2.43 -2.40
C THR A 18 -3.18 3.57 -2.56
N PHE A 19 -3.53 4.61 -3.31
CA PHE A 19 -2.70 5.80 -3.48
C PHE A 19 -2.41 6.50 -2.15
N LEU A 20 -3.38 6.56 -1.24
CA LEU A 20 -3.26 7.23 0.05
C LEU A 20 -2.57 6.35 1.10
N GLU A 21 -3.13 5.20 1.45
CA GLU A 21 -2.63 4.39 2.59
C GLU A 21 -2.96 2.88 2.51
N GLY A 22 -3.36 2.38 1.47
CA GLY A 22 -3.94 1.24 0.79
C GLY A 22 -3.89 -0.19 1.29
N GLU A 23 -3.26 -0.61 2.41
CA GLU A 23 -3.19 -2.04 2.74
C GLU A 23 -4.56 -2.69 2.88
N ILE A 24 -5.44 -2.07 3.68
CA ILE A 24 -6.80 -2.58 3.92
C ILE A 24 -7.60 -2.58 2.63
N VAL A 25 -7.48 -1.53 1.83
CA VAL A 25 -8.22 -1.39 0.56
C VAL A 25 -7.76 -2.43 -0.47
N VAL A 26 -6.46 -2.71 -0.53
CA VAL A 26 -5.90 -3.72 -1.44
C VAL A 26 -6.31 -5.14 -1.03
N ILE A 27 -6.31 -5.45 0.26
CA ILE A 27 -6.81 -6.72 0.80
C ILE A 27 -8.31 -6.86 0.49
N ALA A 28 -9.10 -5.80 0.72
CA ALA A 28 -10.53 -5.80 0.38
C ALA A 28 -10.75 -5.98 -1.13
N GLY A 29 -9.93 -5.35 -1.98
CA GLY A 29 -9.95 -5.55 -3.43
C GLY A 29 -9.68 -7.01 -3.83
N GLY A 30 -8.71 -7.66 -3.19
CA GLY A 30 -8.44 -9.09 -3.36
C GLY A 30 -9.61 -9.98 -2.94
N LEU A 31 -10.25 -9.67 -1.81
CA LEU A 31 -11.47 -10.34 -1.35
C LEU A 31 -12.62 -10.16 -2.35
N LEU A 32 -12.86 -8.93 -2.83
CA LEU A 32 -13.89 -8.67 -3.83
C LEU A 32 -13.60 -9.37 -5.16
N ALA A 33 -12.34 -9.55 -5.51
CA ALA A 33 -11.95 -10.34 -6.67
C ALA A 33 -12.23 -11.84 -6.47
N ARG A 34 -12.08 -12.37 -5.26
CA ARG A 34 -12.45 -13.76 -4.92
C ARG A 34 -13.96 -13.99 -4.98
N LEU A 35 -14.74 -12.98 -4.58
CA LEU A 35 -16.19 -12.99 -4.65
C LEU A 35 -16.76 -12.66 -6.05
N GLU A 36 -15.88 -12.59 -7.07
CA GLU A 36 -16.22 -12.33 -8.48
C GLU A 36 -16.82 -10.95 -8.78
N PHE A 37 -16.84 -10.02 -7.81
CA PHE A 37 -17.27 -8.64 -8.04
C PHE A 37 -16.25 -7.82 -8.84
N LEU A 38 -14.95 -8.16 -8.74
CA LEU A 38 -13.86 -7.50 -9.45
C LEU A 38 -12.97 -8.54 -10.13
N SER A 39 -12.36 -8.18 -11.26
CA SER A 39 -11.34 -9.01 -11.88
C SER A 39 -10.03 -8.93 -11.10
N LEU A 40 -9.47 -10.08 -10.69
CA LEU A 40 -8.20 -10.19 -9.97
C LEU A 40 -7.06 -9.48 -10.71
N THR A 41 -6.99 -9.65 -12.04
CA THR A 41 -5.98 -9.02 -12.88
C THR A 41 -6.05 -7.50 -12.82
N TRP A 42 -7.25 -6.93 -12.91
CA TRP A 42 -7.43 -5.48 -12.83
C TRP A 42 -7.17 -4.94 -11.43
N VAL A 43 -7.52 -5.66 -10.38
CA VAL A 43 -7.18 -5.28 -9.00
C VAL A 43 -5.67 -5.26 -8.80
N LEU A 44 -4.92 -6.26 -9.29
CA LEU A 44 -3.46 -6.30 -9.24
C LEU A 44 -2.82 -5.12 -9.97
N ILE A 45 -3.25 -4.85 -11.20
CA ILE A 45 -2.73 -3.74 -12.00
C ILE A 45 -3.04 -2.40 -11.32
N THR A 46 -4.26 -2.20 -10.86
CA THR A 46 -4.69 -0.97 -10.19
C THR A 46 -3.93 -0.75 -8.90
N ALA A 47 -3.78 -1.77 -8.06
CA ALA A 47 -3.02 -1.69 -6.81
C ALA A 47 -1.54 -1.36 -7.09
N PHE A 48 -0.93 -1.99 -8.09
CA PHE A 48 0.44 -1.71 -8.49
C PHE A 48 0.62 -0.27 -8.97
N VAL A 49 -0.20 0.18 -9.92
CA VAL A 49 -0.11 1.53 -10.49
C VAL A 49 -0.37 2.59 -9.43
N ALA A 50 -1.40 2.41 -8.60
CA ALA A 50 -1.77 3.36 -7.54
C ALA A 50 -0.67 3.49 -6.49
N THR A 51 -0.11 2.37 -6.02
CA THR A 51 0.95 2.41 -5.00
C THR A 51 2.25 2.97 -5.56
N PHE A 52 2.62 2.59 -6.80
CA PHE A 52 3.80 3.14 -7.48
C PHE A 52 3.67 4.64 -7.70
N ALA A 53 2.54 5.11 -8.23
CA ALA A 53 2.28 6.52 -8.48
C ALA A 53 2.24 7.34 -7.18
N GLY A 54 1.60 6.82 -6.12
CA GLY A 54 1.54 7.45 -4.80
C GLY A 54 2.94 7.65 -4.21
N ASP A 55 3.78 6.62 -4.24
CA ASP A 55 5.15 6.71 -3.73
C ASP A 55 6.00 7.72 -4.54
N GLN A 56 5.86 7.71 -5.86
CA GLN A 56 6.53 8.69 -6.72
C GLN A 56 6.07 10.11 -6.39
N PHE A 57 4.77 10.31 -6.21
CA PHE A 57 4.21 11.62 -5.88
C PHE A 57 4.79 12.18 -4.58
N PHE A 58 4.79 11.41 -3.49
CA PHE A 58 5.32 11.85 -2.20
C PHE A 58 6.85 12.00 -2.22
N PHE A 59 7.57 11.15 -2.95
CA PHE A 59 9.00 11.29 -3.16
C PHE A 59 9.33 12.59 -3.90
N TYR A 60 8.67 12.90 -5.02
CA TYR A 60 8.91 14.13 -5.76
C TYR A 60 8.47 15.37 -4.99
N LEU A 61 7.42 15.27 -4.18
CA LEU A 61 7.00 16.35 -3.27
C LEU A 61 8.12 16.64 -2.25
N GLY A 62 8.71 15.61 -1.67
CA GLY A 62 9.87 15.72 -0.79
C GLY A 62 11.08 16.32 -1.51
N ARG A 63 11.36 15.90 -2.73
CA ARG A 63 12.47 16.41 -3.55
C ARG A 63 12.34 17.89 -3.85
N LYS A 64 11.15 18.36 -4.20
CA LYS A 64 10.90 19.78 -4.54
C LYS A 64 10.73 20.68 -3.33
N LYS A 65 10.08 20.20 -2.26
CA LYS A 65 9.68 21.03 -1.11
C LYS A 65 10.46 20.71 0.17
N GLY A 66 11.28 19.68 0.19
CA GLY A 66 11.98 19.22 1.38
C GLY A 66 12.89 20.28 1.99
N ALA A 67 13.73 20.94 1.18
CA ALA A 67 14.62 22.01 1.64
C ALA A 67 13.82 23.18 2.26
N THR A 68 12.82 23.69 1.54
CA THR A 68 11.97 24.81 2.01
C THR A 68 11.16 24.47 3.26
N PHE A 69 10.74 23.20 3.38
CA PHE A 69 9.99 22.74 4.56
C PHE A 69 10.89 22.60 5.79
N LEU A 70 12.14 22.20 5.59
CA LEU A 70 13.14 22.10 6.64
C LEU A 70 13.59 23.48 7.14
N GLU A 71 13.71 24.46 6.24
CA GLU A 71 14.08 25.85 6.60
C GLU A 71 12.98 26.58 7.37
N LYS A 72 11.71 26.44 6.98
CA LYS A 72 10.58 27.17 7.59
C LYS A 72 10.16 26.65 8.96
N ARG A 73 10.48 25.41 9.33
CA ARG A 73 10.04 24.81 10.59
C ARG A 73 11.15 24.82 11.63
N HIS A 74 11.24 25.90 12.40
CA HIS A 74 12.13 26.13 13.55
C HIS A 74 12.03 25.09 14.70
N ARG A 75 11.47 23.93 14.51
CA ARG A 75 11.33 22.91 15.56
C ARG A 75 12.55 22.00 15.58
N ARG A 76 13.41 22.19 16.55
CA ARG A 76 14.60 21.40 16.91
C ARG A 76 14.36 19.88 16.85
N HIS A 77 13.17 19.40 17.24
CA HIS A 77 12.79 17.99 17.17
C HIS A 77 12.61 17.45 15.74
N TRP A 78 12.21 18.26 14.76
CA TRP A 78 12.08 17.85 13.37
C TRP A 78 13.44 17.72 12.69
N ARG A 79 14.35 18.63 12.95
CA ARG A 79 15.74 18.57 12.46
C ARG A 79 16.42 17.29 12.95
N ALA A 80 16.32 16.96 14.23
CA ALA A 80 16.89 15.73 14.78
C ALA A 80 16.30 14.46 14.17
N ARG A 81 15.00 14.44 13.86
CA ARG A 81 14.36 13.30 13.18
C ARG A 81 14.80 13.16 11.72
N VAL A 82 14.88 14.26 11.00
CA VAL A 82 15.34 14.28 9.61
C VAL A 82 16.82 13.89 9.53
N GLU A 83 17.65 14.39 10.44
CA GLU A 83 19.07 14.05 10.54
C GLU A 83 19.25 12.56 10.88
N LYS A 84 18.43 12.02 11.77
CA LYS A 84 18.40 10.58 12.06
C LYS A 84 17.97 9.74 10.85
N ILE A 85 16.98 10.18 10.10
CA ILE A 85 16.55 9.53 8.85
C ILE A 85 17.63 9.67 7.79
N HIS A 86 18.31 10.82 7.67
CA HIS A 86 19.40 11.04 6.74
C HIS A 86 20.59 10.10 7.03
N ASN A 87 20.98 9.96 8.30
CA ASN A 87 22.04 9.05 8.74
C ASN A 87 21.66 7.57 8.53
N LEU A 88 20.39 7.21 8.77
CA LEU A 88 19.85 5.88 8.48
C LEU A 88 19.87 5.60 6.97
N ILE A 89 19.46 6.55 6.13
CA ILE A 89 19.49 6.42 4.67
C ILE A 89 20.94 6.27 4.18
N HIS A 90 21.88 7.00 4.74
CA HIS A 90 23.29 6.91 4.35
C HIS A 90 23.88 5.53 4.69
N ASN A 91 23.60 4.99 5.87
CA ASN A 91 24.19 3.73 6.35
C ASN A 91 23.42 2.47 5.90
N HIS A 92 22.11 2.56 5.68
CA HIS A 92 21.25 1.40 5.39
C HIS A 92 20.26 1.66 4.25
N GLN A 93 20.69 2.36 3.20
CA GLN A 93 19.86 2.86 2.10
C GLN A 93 18.92 1.80 1.52
N ASN A 94 19.42 0.60 1.23
CA ASN A 94 18.61 -0.46 0.65
C ASN A 94 17.58 -1.01 1.65
N LYS A 95 17.96 -1.19 2.92
CA LYS A 95 17.03 -1.70 3.95
C LYS A 95 15.86 -0.75 4.19
N ILE A 96 16.12 0.56 4.17
CA ILE A 96 15.08 1.57 4.32
C ILE A 96 14.17 1.61 3.10
N LEU A 97 14.75 1.52 1.89
CA LEU A 97 13.98 1.51 0.64
C LEU A 97 13.11 0.26 0.48
N PHE A 98 13.44 -0.86 1.14
CA PHE A 98 12.56 -2.02 1.21
C PHE A 98 11.61 -1.98 2.42
N GLY A 99 12.05 -1.42 3.54
CA GLY A 99 11.33 -1.48 4.82
C GLY A 99 10.34 -0.33 5.07
N TYR A 100 10.39 0.80 4.36
CA TYR A 100 9.55 1.96 4.65
C TYR A 100 8.05 1.66 4.54
N ARG A 101 7.66 0.70 3.71
CA ARG A 101 6.28 0.26 3.52
C ARG A 101 5.69 -0.44 4.74
N PHE A 102 6.54 -1.10 5.53
CA PHE A 102 6.12 -1.80 6.76
C PHE A 102 6.02 -0.87 7.97
N LEU A 103 6.39 0.41 7.81
CA LEU A 103 6.24 1.44 8.84
C LEU A 103 4.84 2.05 8.74
N TYR A 104 3.86 1.37 9.34
CA TYR A 104 2.46 1.79 9.34
C TYR A 104 2.30 3.26 9.80
N GLY A 105 1.56 4.06 9.05
CA GLY A 105 1.36 5.50 9.33
C GLY A 105 2.58 6.39 9.12
N LEU A 106 3.77 5.81 8.83
CA LEU A 106 5.00 6.56 8.57
C LEU A 106 5.45 6.51 7.10
N ARG A 107 4.71 5.84 6.22
CA ARG A 107 5.03 5.70 4.79
C ARG A 107 5.19 7.08 4.12
N ILE A 108 4.20 7.95 4.24
CA ILE A 108 4.20 9.29 3.61
C ILE A 108 5.33 10.17 4.16
N PRO A 109 5.51 10.34 5.49
CA PRO A 109 6.64 11.09 6.04
C PRO A 109 7.99 10.51 5.62
N THR A 110 8.13 9.20 5.54
CA THR A 110 9.39 8.54 5.14
C THR A 110 9.70 8.78 3.67
N LEU A 111 8.72 8.64 2.78
CA LEU A 111 8.87 8.95 1.35
C LEU A 111 9.25 10.41 1.10
N PHE A 112 8.63 11.33 1.85
CA PHE A 112 8.97 12.73 1.80
C PHE A 112 10.42 12.98 2.26
N ALA A 113 10.87 12.34 3.34
CA ALA A 113 12.22 12.44 3.83
C ALA A 113 13.26 11.81 2.88
N ILE A 114 12.95 10.65 2.29
CA ILE A 114 13.75 10.03 1.23
C ILE A 114 13.86 10.97 0.03
N GLY A 115 12.76 11.59 -0.38
CA GLY A 115 12.73 12.58 -1.46
C GLY A 115 13.60 13.81 -1.16
N ALA A 116 13.60 14.29 0.08
CA ALA A 116 14.43 15.42 0.53
C ALA A 116 15.92 15.06 0.68
N SER A 117 16.29 13.79 0.68
CA SER A 117 17.67 13.33 0.76
C SER A 117 18.38 13.39 -0.60
N GLU A 118 19.69 13.18 -0.62
CA GLU A 118 20.52 13.14 -1.84
C GLU A 118 20.40 11.82 -2.63
N LEU A 119 19.43 10.96 -2.29
CA LEU A 119 19.23 9.69 -2.98
C LEU A 119 19.00 9.89 -4.49
N PRO A 120 19.74 9.21 -5.39
CA PRO A 120 19.51 9.30 -6.82
C PRO A 120 18.09 8.86 -7.20
N THR A 121 17.35 9.73 -7.91
CA THR A 121 15.97 9.47 -8.33
C THR A 121 15.83 8.16 -9.10
N LYS A 122 16.78 7.86 -10.01
CA LYS A 122 16.76 6.60 -10.79
C LYS A 122 16.79 5.36 -9.89
N LYS A 123 17.60 5.38 -8.81
CA LYS A 123 17.70 4.29 -7.85
C LYS A 123 16.38 4.13 -7.09
N PHE A 124 15.77 5.24 -6.64
CA PHE A 124 14.46 5.19 -5.99
C PHE A 124 13.38 4.62 -6.91
N VAL A 125 13.27 5.12 -8.15
CA VAL A 125 12.26 4.66 -9.12
C VAL A 125 12.37 3.15 -9.36
N LEU A 126 13.59 2.63 -9.60
CA LEU A 126 13.80 1.20 -9.85
C LEU A 126 13.42 0.33 -8.64
N LEU A 127 13.87 0.72 -7.45
CA LEU A 127 13.56 -0.03 -6.23
C LEU A 127 12.08 0.07 -5.86
N ASN A 128 11.47 1.25 -6.07
CA ASN A 128 10.05 1.42 -5.87
C ASN A 128 9.22 0.58 -6.85
N LEU A 129 9.64 0.44 -8.10
CA LEU A 129 8.97 -0.42 -9.08
C LEU A 129 8.89 -1.87 -8.59
N ILE A 130 10.05 -2.43 -8.16
CA ILE A 130 10.14 -3.81 -7.64
C ILE A 130 9.32 -3.96 -6.37
N ASN A 131 9.45 -3.02 -5.43
CA ASN A 131 8.72 -3.01 -4.17
C ASN A 131 7.20 -2.94 -4.38
N SER A 132 6.75 -2.06 -5.28
CA SER A 132 5.33 -1.89 -5.59
C SER A 132 4.74 -3.15 -6.21
N ALA A 133 5.48 -3.80 -7.12
CA ALA A 133 5.07 -5.05 -7.73
C ALA A 133 4.93 -6.17 -6.68
N GLY A 134 5.98 -6.41 -5.90
CA GLY A 134 5.97 -7.43 -4.85
C GLY A 134 4.88 -7.17 -3.81
N TRP A 135 4.74 -5.92 -3.35
CA TRP A 135 3.75 -5.55 -2.36
C TRP A 135 2.32 -5.75 -2.87
N SER A 136 2.00 -5.28 -4.10
CA SER A 136 0.66 -5.45 -4.66
C SER A 136 0.28 -6.91 -4.83
N VAL A 137 1.22 -7.75 -5.29
CA VAL A 137 1.00 -9.20 -5.42
C VAL A 137 0.71 -9.83 -4.06
N ILE A 138 1.54 -9.55 -3.04
CA ILE A 138 1.38 -10.13 -1.69
C ILE A 138 0.04 -9.75 -1.09
N PHE A 139 -0.33 -8.47 -1.11
CA PHE A 139 -1.54 -8.00 -0.42
C PHE A 139 -2.83 -8.33 -1.19
N VAL A 140 -2.83 -8.25 -2.53
CA VAL A 140 -4.00 -8.64 -3.34
C VAL A 140 -4.23 -10.14 -3.25
N LEU A 141 -3.19 -10.98 -3.42
CA LEU A 141 -3.32 -12.41 -3.29
C LEU A 141 -3.63 -12.82 -1.85
N GLY A 142 -3.04 -12.14 -0.86
CA GLY A 142 -3.39 -12.33 0.55
C GLY A 142 -4.88 -12.12 0.79
N GLY A 143 -5.45 -11.02 0.28
CA GLY A 143 -6.90 -10.76 0.36
C GLY A 143 -7.74 -11.79 -0.39
N TYR A 144 -7.29 -12.21 -1.57
CA TYR A 144 -7.94 -13.24 -2.38
C TYR A 144 -8.02 -14.59 -1.67
N PHE A 145 -6.90 -15.10 -1.16
CA PHE A 145 -6.85 -16.38 -0.44
C PHE A 145 -7.50 -16.31 0.95
N PHE A 146 -7.42 -15.18 1.64
CA PHE A 146 -8.13 -14.98 2.90
C PHE A 146 -9.65 -15.03 2.69
N GLY A 147 -10.14 -14.46 1.59
CA GLY A 147 -11.54 -14.57 1.20
C GLY A 147 -11.99 -16.00 0.93
N GLU A 148 -11.15 -16.80 0.29
CA GLU A 148 -11.41 -18.22 0.06
C GLU A 148 -11.51 -19.01 1.38
N PHE A 149 -10.55 -18.80 2.28
CA PHE A 149 -10.55 -19.42 3.62
C PHE A 149 -11.81 -19.04 4.42
N PHE A 150 -12.22 -17.77 4.36
CA PHE A 150 -13.42 -17.30 5.05
C PHE A 150 -14.70 -17.89 4.45
N ALA A 151 -14.79 -18.02 3.13
CA ALA A 151 -15.92 -18.67 2.46
C ALA A 151 -16.05 -20.14 2.86
N LEU A 152 -14.94 -20.89 2.90
CA LEU A 152 -14.92 -22.28 3.35
C LEU A 152 -15.36 -22.45 4.81
N LEU A 153 -14.96 -21.53 5.70
CA LEU A 153 -15.42 -21.54 7.09
C LEU A 153 -16.92 -21.32 7.21
N VAL A 154 -17.48 -20.36 6.48
CA VAL A 154 -18.91 -20.06 6.48
C VAL A 154 -19.72 -21.23 5.93
N ASP A 155 -19.27 -21.86 4.86
CA ASP A 155 -19.95 -23.04 4.28
C ASP A 155 -19.92 -24.25 5.22
N ASN A 156 -18.81 -24.47 5.91
CA ASN A 156 -18.72 -25.51 6.91
C ASN A 156 -19.71 -25.26 8.08
N ILE A 157 -19.79 -24.02 8.57
CA ILE A 157 -20.75 -23.68 9.66
C ILE A 157 -22.19 -23.92 9.19
N LYS A 158 -22.55 -23.49 7.99
CA LYS A 158 -23.90 -23.71 7.43
C LYS A 158 -24.24 -25.20 7.25
N ASN A 159 -23.26 -26.02 6.92
CA ASN A 159 -23.45 -27.46 6.80
C ASN A 159 -23.64 -28.11 8.19
N TYR A 160 -22.88 -27.70 9.22
CA TYR A 160 -23.11 -28.15 10.59
C TYR A 160 -24.48 -27.73 11.14
N GLU A 161 -24.95 -26.53 10.86
CA GLU A 161 -26.31 -26.10 11.25
C GLU A 161 -27.39 -26.97 10.58
N LYS A 162 -27.22 -27.32 9.31
CA LYS A 162 -28.18 -28.21 8.61
C LYS A 162 -28.20 -29.62 9.19
N GLU A 163 -27.05 -30.19 9.56
CA GLU A 163 -26.99 -31.52 10.19
C GLU A 163 -27.62 -31.52 11.58
N VAL A 164 -27.46 -30.44 12.35
CA VAL A 164 -28.03 -30.29 13.70
C VAL A 164 -29.56 -30.06 13.67
N PHE A 165 -30.09 -29.42 12.62
CA PHE A 165 -31.54 -29.16 12.49
C PHE A 165 -32.34 -30.25 11.78
N ILE A 166 -31.68 -31.24 11.15
CA ILE A 166 -32.36 -32.35 10.42
C ILE A 166 -32.25 -33.69 11.18
N GLY A 167 -31.40 -33.77 12.25
CA GLY A 167 -31.32 -34.92 13.17
C GLY A 167 -32.13 -34.71 14.40
#